data_169d9962b6d8da636c4bdb94facf6353
#
_entry.id   169d9962b6d8da636c4bdb94facf6353
#
_cell.length_a   1.000
_cell.length_b   1.000
_cell.length_c   1.000
_cell.angle_alpha   90.00
_cell.angle_beta   90.00
_cell.angle_gamma   90.00
#
_symmetry.space_group_name_H-M   'P 1'
#
loop_
_entity.id
_entity.type
_entity.pdbx_description
1 polymer ?
#
loop_
_entity_poly.entity_id
_entity_poly.type
_entity_poly.pdbx_seq_one_letter_code
_entity_poly.pdbx_strand_id
1 'polypeptide(L)'
;MRQLGGSQQKDGFRELRAIIMVDEAHQFLKKDFNSFRSIISEGRMFGVGMILSTQNISDFKSQKEDYSQFILSWVIHHVNSISRSEIASIFGASDTNGDRYQDFINRAKLFESVCKIGSRVAGIRDLPFFELVEQDERFKPKELDLFN
;
A
#
# COMPACT_ATOMS: atom_id res chain seq x y z
N MET A 1 23.26 1.48 -24.98
CA MET A 1 22.35 0.99 -23.93
C MET A 1 23.01 1.15 -22.58
N ARG A 2 22.65 2.12 -21.74
CA ARG A 2 23.20 2.21 -20.38
C ARG A 2 22.57 1.08 -19.59
N GLN A 3 23.37 0.11 -19.15
CA GLN A 3 22.95 -0.84 -18.14
C GLN A 3 22.49 -0.03 -16.92
N LEU A 4 21.25 -0.18 -16.54
CA LEU A 4 20.74 0.30 -15.26
C LEU A 4 21.45 -0.55 -14.19
N GLY A 5 22.59 -0.05 -13.71
CA GLY A 5 23.30 -0.67 -12.61
C GLY A 5 22.37 -0.85 -11.44
N GLY A 6 22.46 -1.98 -10.77
CA GLY A 6 21.67 -2.26 -9.57
C GLY A 6 21.76 -1.09 -8.58
N SER A 7 20.69 -0.83 -7.84
CA SER A 7 20.67 0.22 -6.82
C SER A 7 21.78 -0.05 -5.80
N GLN A 8 22.59 0.95 -5.49
CA GLN A 8 23.65 0.81 -4.49
C GLN A 8 23.03 0.56 -3.12
N GLN A 9 23.60 -0.40 -2.40
CA GLN A 9 23.20 -0.68 -1.03
C GLN A 9 24.02 0.23 -0.10
N LYS A 10 23.34 1.10 0.64
CA LYS A 10 23.95 1.92 1.66
C LYS A 10 23.29 1.60 3.01
N ASP A 11 24.11 1.26 4.01
CA ASP A 11 23.66 0.92 5.37
C ASP A 11 22.60 -0.21 5.44
N GLY A 12 22.68 -1.20 4.54
CA GLY A 12 21.71 -2.30 4.46
C GLY A 12 20.42 -1.95 3.71
N PHE A 13 20.24 -0.71 3.29
CA PHE A 13 19.09 -0.25 2.52
C PHE A 13 19.48 0.03 1.07
N ARG A 14 18.58 -0.26 0.15
CA ARG A 14 18.74 0.13 -1.24
C ARG A 14 18.14 1.51 -1.46
N GLU A 15 18.81 2.31 -2.26
CA GLU A 15 18.28 3.62 -2.67
C GLU A 15 16.98 3.44 -3.45
N LEU A 16 15.93 4.13 -3.03
CA LEU A 16 14.67 4.21 -3.77
C LEU A 16 14.85 5.18 -4.94
N ARG A 17 14.72 4.69 -6.16
CA ARG A 17 14.93 5.46 -7.40
C ARG A 17 13.64 5.88 -8.06
N ALA A 18 12.59 5.06 -7.91
CA ALA A 18 11.28 5.32 -8.47
C ALA A 18 10.17 4.70 -7.62
N ILE A 19 9.02 5.35 -7.60
CA ILE A 19 7.77 4.80 -7.08
C ILE A 19 6.78 4.76 -8.23
N ILE A 20 6.19 3.59 -8.45
CA ILE A 20 5.10 3.40 -9.40
C ILE A 20 3.82 3.28 -8.59
N MET A 21 2.90 4.21 -8.80
CA MET A 21 1.57 4.16 -8.19
C MET A 21 0.56 3.70 -9.24
N VAL A 22 -0.19 2.66 -8.92
CA VAL A 22 -1.22 2.11 -9.80
C VAL A 22 -2.53 2.09 -9.03
N ASP A 23 -3.42 2.97 -9.45
CA ASP A 23 -4.80 2.96 -8.98
C ASP A 23 -5.62 1.96 -9.80
N GLU A 24 -6.63 1.35 -9.18
CA GLU A 24 -7.46 0.29 -9.78
C GLU A 24 -6.59 -0.85 -10.37
N ALA A 25 -5.57 -1.28 -9.61
CA ALA A 25 -4.56 -2.25 -10.04
C ALA A 25 -5.15 -3.59 -10.52
N HIS A 26 -6.39 -3.93 -10.11
CA HIS A 26 -7.09 -5.13 -10.57
C HIS A 26 -7.17 -5.26 -12.09
N GLN A 27 -7.20 -4.14 -12.82
CA GLN A 27 -7.24 -4.13 -14.28
C GLN A 27 -5.96 -4.70 -14.91
N PHE A 28 -4.83 -4.56 -14.24
CA PHE A 28 -3.53 -5.07 -14.68
C PHE A 28 -3.26 -6.48 -14.14
N LEU A 29 -3.63 -6.72 -12.89
CA LEU A 29 -3.42 -8.00 -12.20
C LEU A 29 -4.19 -9.15 -12.87
N LYS A 30 -5.44 -8.89 -13.28
CA LYS A 30 -6.29 -9.90 -13.97
C LYS A 30 -5.82 -10.26 -15.38
N LYS A 31 -5.06 -9.38 -16.04
CA LYS A 31 -4.58 -9.59 -17.42
C LYS A 31 -3.26 -10.35 -17.51
N ASP A 32 -2.70 -10.82 -16.40
CA ASP A 32 -1.41 -11.52 -16.32
C ASP A 32 -0.31 -10.83 -17.13
N PHE A 33 -0.16 -9.54 -16.94
CA PHE A 33 0.82 -8.74 -17.65
C PHE A 33 2.22 -9.07 -17.17
N ASN A 34 2.98 -9.84 -17.92
CA ASN A 34 4.31 -10.35 -17.51
C ASN A 34 5.27 -9.25 -17.01
N SER A 35 5.28 -8.10 -17.69
CA SER A 35 6.11 -6.97 -17.26
C SER A 35 5.73 -6.45 -15.87
N PHE A 36 4.44 -6.45 -15.55
CA PHE A 36 3.95 -6.01 -14.25
C PHE A 36 4.38 -7.00 -13.15
N ARG A 37 4.29 -8.30 -13.42
CA ARG A 37 4.79 -9.34 -12.53
C ARG A 37 6.28 -9.17 -12.25
N SER A 38 7.10 -8.97 -13.29
CA SER A 38 8.54 -8.76 -13.13
C SER A 38 8.83 -7.51 -12.29
N ILE A 39 8.08 -6.43 -12.45
CA ILE A 39 8.27 -5.21 -11.65
C ILE A 39 7.91 -5.48 -10.18
N ILE A 40 6.82 -6.19 -9.90
CA ILE A 40 6.41 -6.52 -8.52
C ILE A 40 7.46 -7.41 -7.85
N SER A 41 7.92 -8.46 -8.54
CA SER A 41 8.84 -9.44 -7.95
C SER A 41 10.29 -8.95 -7.87
N GLU A 42 10.75 -8.18 -8.86
CA GLU A 42 12.17 -7.85 -9.03
C GLU A 42 12.48 -6.38 -8.85
N GLY A 43 11.47 -5.49 -8.90
CA GLY A 43 11.65 -4.03 -8.86
C GLY A 43 12.47 -3.56 -7.68
N ARG A 44 12.39 -4.26 -6.54
CA ARG A 44 13.20 -3.99 -5.35
C ARG A 44 14.71 -4.03 -5.64
N MET A 45 15.17 -4.91 -6.52
CA MET A 45 16.60 -4.99 -6.88
C MET A 45 17.08 -3.74 -7.62
N PHE A 46 16.15 -3.05 -8.28
CA PHE A 46 16.43 -1.85 -9.06
C PHE A 46 16.09 -0.55 -8.32
N GLY A 47 15.67 -0.65 -7.05
CA GLY A 47 15.23 0.51 -6.27
C GLY A 47 13.85 1.03 -6.71
N VAL A 48 13.00 0.17 -7.26
CA VAL A 48 11.63 0.51 -7.63
C VAL A 48 10.68 0.06 -6.53
N GLY A 49 9.92 1.00 -5.97
CA GLY A 49 8.78 0.74 -5.09
C GLY A 49 7.48 0.75 -5.88
N MET A 50 6.48 0.01 -5.39
CA MET A 50 5.14 0.03 -5.96
C MET A 50 4.09 0.29 -4.88
N ILE A 51 3.12 1.11 -5.22
CA ILE A 51 1.89 1.33 -4.44
C ILE A 51 0.73 0.91 -5.34
N LEU A 52 -0.02 -0.07 -4.89
CA LEU A 52 -1.16 -0.61 -5.63
C LEU A 52 -2.43 -0.37 -4.83
N SER A 53 -3.46 0.17 -5.45
CA SER A 53 -4.78 0.27 -4.83
C SER A 53 -5.80 -0.59 -5.58
N THR A 54 -6.71 -1.21 -4.84
CA THR A 54 -7.86 -1.95 -5.36
C THR A 54 -9.03 -1.82 -4.39
N GLN A 55 -10.22 -2.14 -4.86
CA GLN A 55 -11.42 -2.11 -4.02
C GLN A 55 -11.62 -3.42 -3.24
N ASN A 56 -11.03 -4.53 -3.72
CA ASN A 56 -11.18 -5.84 -3.10
C ASN A 56 -9.81 -6.52 -2.92
N ILE A 57 -9.66 -7.20 -1.80
CA ILE A 57 -8.43 -7.96 -1.52
C ILE A 57 -8.27 -9.13 -2.51
N SER A 58 -9.38 -9.75 -2.89
CA SER A 58 -9.38 -10.83 -3.89
C SER A 58 -8.83 -10.41 -5.26
N ASP A 59 -8.77 -9.12 -5.56
CA ASP A 59 -8.22 -8.61 -6.82
C ASP A 59 -6.72 -8.86 -6.97
N PHE A 60 -6.01 -9.08 -5.86
CA PHE A 60 -4.60 -9.48 -5.88
C PHE A 60 -4.37 -10.94 -6.29
N LYS A 61 -5.45 -11.71 -6.51
CA LYS A 61 -5.38 -13.10 -6.97
C LYS A 61 -5.88 -13.19 -8.40
N SER A 62 -5.05 -13.73 -9.27
CA SER A 62 -5.44 -14.15 -10.62
C SER A 62 -5.57 -15.67 -10.68
N GLN A 63 -5.97 -16.20 -11.85
CA GLN A 63 -6.02 -17.65 -12.06
C GLN A 63 -4.63 -18.32 -12.01
N LYS A 64 -3.57 -17.55 -12.28
CA LYS A 64 -2.20 -18.06 -12.39
C LYS A 64 -1.30 -17.65 -11.24
N GLU A 65 -1.61 -16.55 -10.57
CA GLU A 65 -0.71 -15.96 -9.58
C GLU A 65 -1.48 -15.35 -8.40
N ASP A 66 -0.90 -15.45 -7.22
CA ASP A 66 -1.31 -14.73 -6.02
C ASP A 66 -0.30 -13.60 -5.75
N TYR A 67 -0.62 -12.41 -6.21
CA TYR A 67 0.25 -11.23 -6.05
C TYR A 67 0.33 -10.75 -4.59
N SER A 68 -0.60 -11.16 -3.73
CA SER A 68 -0.60 -10.76 -2.32
C SER A 68 0.67 -11.19 -1.58
N GLN A 69 1.32 -12.28 -2.01
CA GLN A 69 2.55 -12.79 -1.42
C GLN A 69 3.78 -11.87 -1.64
N PHE A 70 3.72 -10.99 -2.64
CA PHE A 70 4.80 -10.03 -2.90
C PHE A 70 4.62 -8.70 -2.15
N ILE A 71 3.45 -8.49 -1.53
CA ILE A 71 3.11 -7.25 -0.86
C ILE A 71 3.57 -7.31 0.60
N LEU A 72 4.49 -6.43 0.95
CA LEU A 72 5.10 -6.38 2.29
C LEU A 72 4.32 -5.49 3.27
N SER A 73 3.61 -4.51 2.74
CA SER A 73 2.87 -3.53 3.54
C SER A 73 1.46 -3.39 3.02
N TRP A 74 0.51 -3.35 3.94
CA TRP A 74 -0.92 -3.26 3.65
C TRP A 74 -1.53 -2.09 4.39
N VAL A 75 -2.36 -1.33 3.70
CA VAL A 75 -3.27 -0.35 4.30
C VAL A 75 -4.67 -0.75 3.86
N ILE A 76 -5.49 -1.17 4.81
CA ILE A 76 -6.82 -1.70 4.53
C ILE A 76 -7.84 -0.79 5.21
N HIS A 77 -8.58 -0.09 4.39
CA HIS A 77 -9.73 0.70 4.81
C HIS A 77 -10.96 -0.19 4.97
N HIS A 78 -12.13 0.42 5.17
CA HIS A 78 -13.38 -0.31 5.18
C HIS A 78 -13.58 -1.10 3.89
N VAL A 79 -13.89 -2.38 4.01
CA VAL A 79 -14.38 -3.24 2.92
C VAL A 79 -15.67 -3.89 3.36
N ASN A 80 -16.60 -4.07 2.43
CA ASN A 80 -17.92 -4.61 2.74
C ASN A 80 -17.88 -6.04 3.28
N SER A 81 -16.89 -6.81 2.87
CA SER A 81 -16.67 -8.18 3.33
C SER A 81 -15.22 -8.57 3.15
N ILE A 82 -14.62 -9.12 4.19
CA ILE A 82 -13.31 -9.75 4.16
C ILE A 82 -13.42 -11.13 4.80
N SER A 83 -12.93 -12.14 4.09
CA SER A 83 -12.97 -13.52 4.56
C SER A 83 -11.82 -13.83 5.54
N ARG A 84 -11.98 -14.87 6.35
CA ARG A 84 -10.89 -15.37 7.22
C ARG A 84 -9.67 -15.81 6.43
N SER A 85 -9.84 -16.36 5.23
CA SER A 85 -8.73 -16.77 4.38
C SER A 85 -7.93 -15.57 3.87
N GLU A 86 -8.59 -14.45 3.57
CA GLU A 86 -7.92 -13.20 3.19
C GLU A 86 -7.18 -12.59 4.38
N ILE A 87 -7.80 -12.56 5.56
CA ILE A 87 -7.14 -12.15 6.80
C ILE A 87 -5.88 -13.00 7.03
N ALA A 88 -5.99 -14.32 6.94
CA ALA A 88 -4.85 -15.22 7.15
C ALA A 88 -3.74 -15.01 6.09
N SER A 89 -4.09 -14.72 4.84
CA SER A 89 -3.10 -14.45 3.79
C SER A 89 -2.34 -13.14 4.01
N ILE A 90 -2.98 -12.13 4.58
CA ILE A 90 -2.38 -10.82 4.82
C ILE A 90 -1.60 -10.82 6.14
N PHE A 91 -2.24 -11.24 7.23
CA PHE A 91 -1.70 -11.09 8.59
C PHE A 91 -0.93 -12.32 9.07
N GLY A 92 -1.11 -13.47 8.44
CA GLY A 92 -0.53 -14.76 8.80
C GLY A 92 -1.58 -15.70 9.39
N ALA A 93 -1.52 -16.96 9.00
CA ALA A 93 -2.48 -17.99 9.45
C ALA A 93 -2.43 -18.28 10.95
N SER A 94 -1.30 -17.98 11.60
CA SER A 94 -1.09 -18.17 13.04
C SER A 94 -1.52 -16.98 13.90
N ASP A 95 -2.00 -15.89 13.29
CA ASP A 95 -2.40 -14.72 14.05
C ASP A 95 -3.73 -14.95 14.78
N THR A 96 -3.68 -15.02 16.10
CA THR A 96 -4.83 -15.19 16.98
C THR A 96 -5.77 -13.98 16.99
N ASN A 97 -5.33 -12.85 16.46
CA ASN A 97 -6.12 -11.62 16.38
C ASN A 97 -6.94 -11.52 15.09
N GLY A 98 -6.96 -12.53 14.24
CA GLY A 98 -7.62 -12.49 12.93
C GLY A 98 -9.08 -12.03 13.00
N ASP A 99 -9.84 -12.49 14.01
CA ASP A 99 -11.24 -12.08 14.20
C ASP A 99 -11.37 -10.59 14.55
N ARG A 100 -10.44 -10.07 15.36
CA ARG A 100 -10.40 -8.65 15.73
C ARG A 100 -10.09 -7.76 14.52
N TYR A 101 -9.18 -8.20 13.65
CA TYR A 101 -8.87 -7.47 12.41
C TYR A 101 -10.06 -7.47 11.45
N GLN A 102 -10.72 -8.62 11.29
CA GLN A 102 -11.92 -8.74 10.48
C GLN A 102 -13.03 -7.82 10.97
N ASP A 103 -13.32 -7.85 12.26
CA ASP A 103 -14.32 -6.99 12.89
C ASP A 103 -14.00 -5.50 12.71
N PHE A 104 -12.74 -5.12 12.93
CA PHE A 104 -12.33 -3.74 12.77
C PHE A 104 -12.49 -3.28 11.31
N ILE A 105 -12.00 -4.07 10.34
CA ILE A 105 -12.05 -3.72 8.91
C ILE A 105 -13.51 -3.59 8.44
N ASN A 106 -14.38 -4.51 8.84
CA ASN A 106 -15.79 -4.48 8.46
C ASN A 106 -16.57 -3.30 9.09
N ARG A 107 -16.08 -2.74 10.19
CA ARG A 107 -16.71 -1.63 10.91
C ARG A 107 -15.94 -0.32 10.82
N ALA A 108 -14.81 -0.31 10.13
CA ALA A 108 -13.97 0.86 10.01
C ALA A 108 -14.76 2.05 9.45
N LYS A 109 -14.63 3.17 10.13
CA LYS A 109 -15.27 4.43 9.74
C LYS A 109 -14.40 5.16 8.72
N LEU A 110 -14.92 6.26 8.22
CA LEU A 110 -14.15 7.16 7.37
C LEU A 110 -12.85 7.55 8.07
N PHE A 111 -11.73 7.48 7.34
CA PHE A 111 -10.36 7.72 7.82
C PHE A 111 -9.83 6.71 8.84
N GLU A 112 -10.49 5.58 9.03
CA GLU A 112 -9.95 4.46 9.80
C GLU A 112 -9.39 3.38 8.86
N SER A 113 -8.26 2.79 9.25
CA SER A 113 -7.59 1.73 8.50
C SER A 113 -6.83 0.77 9.42
N VAL A 114 -6.59 -0.44 8.92
CA VAL A 114 -5.59 -1.35 9.51
C VAL A 114 -4.35 -1.31 8.64
N CYS A 115 -3.22 -0.99 9.25
CA CYS A 115 -1.93 -0.99 8.59
C CYS A 115 -1.09 -2.17 9.07
N LYS A 116 -0.52 -2.91 8.11
CA LYS A 116 0.52 -3.91 8.37
C LYS A 116 1.80 -3.48 7.67
N ILE A 117 2.88 -3.39 8.43
CA ILE A 117 4.21 -3.09 7.92
C ILE A 117 5.18 -4.12 8.52
N GLY A 118 5.66 -5.04 7.68
CA GLY A 118 6.42 -6.21 8.14
C GLY A 118 5.58 -7.07 9.10
N SER A 119 6.05 -7.26 10.32
CA SER A 119 5.33 -8.00 11.38
C SER A 119 4.44 -7.14 12.26
N ARG A 120 4.46 -5.82 12.09
CA ARG A 120 3.67 -4.89 12.92
C ARG A 120 2.31 -4.67 12.29
N VAL A 121 1.27 -4.73 13.12
CA VAL A 121 -0.11 -4.42 12.74
C VAL A 121 -0.65 -3.36 13.70
N ALA A 122 -1.28 -2.33 13.16
CA ALA A 122 -1.91 -1.28 13.94
C ALA A 122 -3.21 -0.82 13.26
N GLY A 123 -4.22 -0.52 14.07
CA GLY A 123 -5.35 0.31 13.63
C GLY A 123 -4.93 1.76 13.63
N ILE A 124 -5.24 2.47 12.59
CA ILE A 124 -4.90 3.89 12.41
C ILE A 124 -6.20 4.66 12.18
N ARG A 125 -6.24 5.84 12.77
CA ARG A 125 -7.25 6.85 12.46
C ARG A 125 -6.52 8.07 11.92
N ASP A 126 -6.72 8.32 10.64
CA ASP A 126 -6.12 9.46 9.95
C ASP A 126 -7.02 10.70 10.06
N LEU A 127 -6.43 11.85 9.83
CA LEU A 127 -7.16 13.08 9.59
C LEU A 127 -7.33 13.28 8.08
N PRO A 128 -8.42 13.90 7.64
CA PRO A 128 -8.56 14.32 6.25
C PRO A 128 -7.37 15.20 5.83
N PHE A 129 -6.94 15.06 4.58
CA PHE A 129 -5.79 15.82 4.08
C PHE A 129 -5.96 17.34 4.24
N PHE A 130 -7.18 17.86 4.06
CA PHE A 130 -7.44 19.29 4.25
C PHE A 130 -7.23 19.74 5.71
N GLU A 131 -7.59 18.92 6.70
CA GLU A 131 -7.31 19.21 8.11
C GLU A 131 -5.81 19.18 8.42
N LEU A 132 -5.07 18.25 7.81
CA LEU A 132 -3.61 18.20 7.94
C LEU A 132 -2.97 19.46 7.36
N VAL A 133 -3.46 19.93 6.21
CA VAL A 133 -2.97 21.15 5.56
C VAL A 133 -3.29 22.38 6.40
N GLU A 134 -4.49 22.47 6.98
CA GLU A 134 -4.89 23.59 7.86
C GLU A 134 -4.07 23.65 9.15
N GLN A 135 -3.64 22.50 9.67
CA GLN A 135 -2.82 22.42 10.89
C GLN A 135 -1.34 22.72 10.63
N ASP A 136 -0.87 22.58 9.40
CA ASP A 136 0.53 22.75 9.04
C ASP A 136 0.80 24.20 8.58
N GLU A 137 1.54 24.95 9.38
CA GLU A 137 1.95 26.33 9.10
C GLU A 137 2.63 26.53 7.73
N ARG A 138 3.24 25.46 7.16
CA ARG A 138 3.91 25.51 5.87
C ARG A 138 2.92 25.67 4.70
N PHE A 139 1.66 25.27 4.90
CA PHE A 139 0.62 25.32 3.88
C PHE A 139 -0.40 26.44 4.11
N LYS A 140 -0.26 27.20 5.20
CA LYS A 140 -1.10 28.40 5.38
C LYS A 140 -0.84 29.38 4.24
N PRO A 141 -1.89 29.90 3.58
CA PRO A 141 -1.72 30.92 2.56
C PRO A 141 -1.01 32.12 3.21
N LYS A 142 0.14 32.48 2.67
CA LYS A 142 0.76 33.76 3.03
C LYS A 142 -0.13 34.85 2.44
N GLU A 143 -0.65 35.74 3.27
CA GLU A 143 -1.30 36.93 2.77
C GLU A 143 -0.31 37.64 1.86
N LEU A 144 -0.61 37.63 0.58
CA LEU A 144 0.08 38.46 -0.39
C LEU A 144 -0.44 39.88 -0.18
N ASP A 145 0.42 40.73 0.35
CA ASP A 145 0.14 42.15 0.46
C ASP A 145 0.16 42.74 -0.95
N LEU A 146 -1.04 42.76 -1.57
CA LEU A 146 -1.22 43.21 -2.96
C LEU A 146 -1.22 44.72 -3.13
N PHE A 147 -0.97 45.49 -2.03
CA PHE A 147 -1.12 46.94 -1.99
C PHE A 147 0.09 47.69 -1.40
N ASN A 148 1.26 47.04 -1.30
CA ASN A 148 2.53 47.70 -0.99
C ASN A 148 3.44 47.75 -2.20
#